data_efff704a41e74f5f2b07a3e24f75808d
#
_entry.id   efff704a41e74f5f2b07a3e24f75808d
#
_cell.length_a   1.000
_cell.length_b   1.000
_cell.length_c   1.000
_cell.angle_alpha   90.00
_cell.angle_beta   90.00
_cell.angle_gamma   90.00
#
_symmetry.space_group_name_H-M   'P 1'
#
loop_
_entity.id
_entity.type
_entity.pdbx_description
1 polymer ?
#
loop_
_entity_poly.entity_id
_entity_poly.type
_entity_poly.pdbx_seq_one_letter_code
_entity_poly.pdbx_strand_id
1 'polypeptide(L)'
;MEKSEVQRKVQLATSEEVFRKTGRIFVPVASSARHVHLCHADVERLFGPGHQLTVFRMLSQPGQYACTEQVTIVGPKGQLAKVRVLGPERSATQVEIAMTDSFKLGIKHRL
;
A
#
# COMPACT_ATOMS: atom_id res chain seq x y z
N MET A 1 11.32 6.21 -16.78
CA MET A 1 9.91 5.91 -16.75
C MET A 1 9.26 6.50 -15.53
N GLU A 2 8.09 6.97 -15.73
CA GLU A 2 7.37 7.59 -14.63
C GLU A 2 7.09 6.60 -13.51
N LYS A 3 6.81 5.37 -13.89
CA LYS A 3 6.50 4.34 -12.93
C LYS A 3 7.62 4.15 -11.92
N SER A 4 8.85 4.10 -12.40
CA SER A 4 9.98 3.86 -11.51
C SER A 4 10.23 5.09 -10.62
N GLU A 5 9.95 6.28 -11.13
CA GLU A 5 10.10 7.47 -10.32
C GLU A 5 9.11 7.50 -9.17
N VAL A 6 7.85 7.17 -9.45
CA VAL A 6 6.84 7.09 -8.41
C VAL A 6 7.17 6.00 -7.41
N GLN A 7 7.61 4.85 -7.91
CA GLN A 7 7.93 3.73 -7.05
C GLN A 7 9.04 4.03 -6.06
N ARG A 8 9.94 4.95 -6.41
CA ARG A 8 11.04 5.29 -5.53
C ARG A 8 10.65 6.27 -4.44
N LYS A 9 9.44 6.83 -4.50
CA LYS A 9 9.03 7.87 -3.56
C LYS A 9 8.04 7.41 -2.52
N VAL A 10 7.50 6.21 -2.67
CA VAL A 10 6.50 5.67 -1.76
C VAL A 10 6.97 4.34 -1.22
N GLN A 11 6.84 4.16 0.07
CA GLN A 11 7.19 2.93 0.75
C GLN A 11 5.98 2.45 1.52
N LEU A 12 5.83 1.13 1.60
CA LEU A 12 4.84 0.52 2.44
C LEU A 12 5.52 -0.11 3.65
N ALA A 13 4.88 0.00 4.79
CA ALA A 13 5.42 -0.54 6.02
C ALA A 13 4.28 -0.86 6.98
N THR A 14 4.52 -1.76 7.90
CA THR A 14 3.63 -1.93 9.03
C THR A 14 3.90 -0.79 10.01
N SER A 15 2.99 -0.61 10.97
CA SER A 15 3.17 0.46 11.96
C SER A 15 4.49 0.32 12.70
N GLU A 16 4.90 -0.91 12.98
CA GLU A 16 6.16 -1.14 13.68
C GLU A 16 7.35 -0.84 12.81
N GLU A 17 7.26 -1.21 11.54
CA GLU A 17 8.38 -1.08 10.62
C GLU A 17 8.70 0.37 10.26
N VAL A 18 7.74 1.26 10.42
CA VAL A 18 8.00 2.67 10.18
C VAL A 18 9.21 3.14 10.99
N PHE A 19 9.33 2.64 12.20
CA PHE A 19 10.44 3.04 13.06
C PHE A 19 11.68 2.19 12.90
N ARG A 20 11.59 1.07 12.19
CA ARG A 20 12.71 0.16 12.02
C ARG A 20 13.36 0.26 10.66
N LYS A 21 12.74 0.96 9.76
CA LYS A 21 13.24 1.15 8.40
C LYS A 21 13.39 -0.14 7.64
N THR A 22 12.49 -1.08 7.88
CA THR A 22 12.46 -2.32 7.14
C THR A 22 11.28 -2.31 6.20
N GLY A 23 11.19 -3.29 5.32
CA GLY A 23 10.01 -3.45 4.48
C GLY A 23 9.83 -2.37 3.44
N ARG A 24 10.90 -1.84 2.88
CA ARG A 24 10.78 -0.84 1.83
C ARG A 24 10.23 -1.46 0.57
N ILE A 25 9.16 -0.87 0.06
CA ILE A 25 8.51 -1.35 -1.13
C ILE A 25 8.20 -0.15 -2.01
N PHE A 26 8.61 -0.21 -3.27
CA PHE A 26 8.36 0.87 -4.22
C PHE A 26 7.25 0.44 -5.15
N VAL A 27 6.15 1.19 -5.15
CA VAL A 27 4.94 0.81 -5.86
C VAL A 27 4.41 1.96 -6.69
N PRO A 28 3.70 1.67 -7.80
CA PRO A 28 3.00 2.73 -8.52
C PRO A 28 1.82 3.25 -7.72
N VAL A 29 1.49 4.50 -7.95
CA VAL A 29 0.40 5.18 -7.25
C VAL A 29 -0.67 5.57 -8.25
N ALA A 30 -1.92 5.27 -7.94
CA ALA A 30 -3.06 5.62 -8.75
C ALA A 30 -4.00 6.54 -7.97
N SER A 31 -4.84 7.26 -8.70
CA SER A 31 -5.81 8.17 -8.09
C SER A 31 -7.07 7.39 -7.73
N SER A 32 -7.36 7.26 -6.44
CA SER A 32 -8.60 6.63 -5.99
C SER A 32 -8.72 6.77 -4.47
N ALA A 33 -9.69 6.08 -3.89
CA ALA A 33 -9.83 6.02 -2.44
C ALA A 33 -8.59 5.38 -1.83
N ARG A 34 -8.25 5.79 -0.62
CA ARG A 34 -7.03 5.36 0.04
C ARG A 34 -7.08 3.89 0.42
N HIS A 35 -6.33 3.07 -0.27
CA HIS A 35 -6.16 1.66 0.07
C HIS A 35 -4.97 1.09 -0.71
N VAL A 36 -4.59 -0.14 -0.40
CA VAL A 36 -3.50 -0.81 -1.11
C VAL A 36 -3.93 -2.20 -1.52
N HIS A 37 -3.36 -2.65 -2.64
CA HIS A 37 -3.43 -4.04 -3.09
C HIS A 37 -2.02 -4.59 -3.05
N LEU A 38 -1.84 -5.80 -2.54
CA LEU A 38 -0.52 -6.38 -2.36
C LEU A 38 -0.34 -7.63 -3.21
N CYS A 39 0.85 -7.82 -3.74
CA CYS A 39 1.24 -9.09 -4.30
C CYS A 39 1.70 -10.01 -3.16
N HIS A 40 1.78 -11.31 -3.45
CA HIS A 40 2.12 -12.28 -2.41
C HIS A 40 3.47 -11.98 -1.77
N ALA A 41 4.47 -11.66 -2.56
CA ALA A 41 5.81 -11.39 -2.03
C ALA A 41 5.78 -10.24 -1.02
N ASP A 42 4.98 -9.21 -1.31
CA ASP A 42 4.91 -8.05 -0.42
C ASP A 42 4.09 -8.35 0.83
N VAL A 43 3.09 -9.20 0.73
CA VAL A 43 2.37 -9.66 1.92
C VAL A 43 3.35 -10.31 2.88
N GLU A 44 4.20 -11.19 2.38
CA GLU A 44 5.18 -11.85 3.24
C GLU A 44 6.24 -10.90 3.74
N ARG A 45 6.63 -9.95 2.92
CA ARG A 45 7.64 -8.96 3.33
C ARG A 45 7.13 -8.07 4.45
N LEU A 46 5.86 -7.69 4.38
CA LEU A 46 5.29 -6.78 5.38
C LEU A 46 4.83 -7.49 6.64
N PHE A 47 4.26 -8.68 6.50
CA PHE A 47 3.60 -9.34 7.62
C PHE A 47 4.26 -10.64 8.05
N GLY A 48 5.25 -11.12 7.31
CA GLY A 48 6.02 -12.30 7.68
C GLY A 48 5.80 -13.46 6.73
N PRO A 49 6.77 -14.39 6.67
CA PRO A 49 6.67 -15.53 5.78
C PRO A 49 5.42 -16.36 6.06
N GLY A 50 4.73 -16.75 5.01
CA GLY A 50 3.54 -17.57 5.14
C GLY A 50 2.28 -16.83 5.58
N HIS A 51 2.37 -15.53 5.76
CA HIS A 51 1.20 -14.76 6.19
C HIS A 51 0.12 -14.79 5.12
N GLN A 52 -1.12 -14.95 5.54
CA GLN A 52 -2.27 -14.88 4.65
C GLN A 52 -3.15 -13.72 5.06
N LEU A 53 -3.64 -12.97 4.08
CA LEU A 53 -4.52 -11.85 4.35
C LEU A 53 -5.80 -12.33 5.02
N THR A 54 -6.25 -11.58 6.02
CA THR A 54 -7.42 -11.93 6.82
C THR A 54 -8.61 -11.12 6.36
N VAL A 55 -9.69 -11.79 5.98
CA VAL A 55 -10.90 -11.10 5.54
C VAL A 55 -11.55 -10.40 6.73
N PHE A 56 -11.76 -9.10 6.57
CA PHE A 56 -12.50 -8.30 7.54
C PHE A 56 -13.94 -8.11 7.07
N ARG A 57 -14.12 -7.77 5.80
CA ARG A 57 -15.45 -7.52 5.26
C ARG A 57 -15.43 -7.66 3.74
N MET A 58 -16.46 -8.33 3.20
CA MET A 58 -16.61 -8.42 1.75
C MET A 58 -17.00 -7.07 1.18
N LEU A 59 -16.50 -6.76 0.00
CA LEU A 59 -16.85 -5.55 -0.72
C LEU A 59 -17.96 -5.83 -1.70
N SER A 60 -18.56 -4.75 -2.25
CA SER A 60 -19.63 -4.89 -3.22
C SER A 60 -19.14 -5.52 -4.52
N GLN A 61 -17.87 -5.33 -4.87
CA GLN A 61 -17.31 -5.96 -6.05
C GLN A 61 -17.08 -7.44 -5.76
N PRO A 62 -17.54 -8.34 -6.64
CA PRO A 62 -17.40 -9.78 -6.40
C PRO A 62 -15.95 -10.19 -6.25
N GLY A 63 -15.69 -11.04 -5.26
CA GLY A 63 -14.37 -11.60 -5.04
C GLY A 63 -13.38 -10.66 -4.38
N GLN A 64 -13.79 -9.45 -4.01
CA GLN A 64 -12.91 -8.51 -3.33
C GLN A 64 -13.35 -8.31 -1.89
N TYR A 65 -12.36 -8.04 -1.03
CA TYR A 65 -12.65 -7.88 0.39
C TYR A 65 -11.66 -6.91 1.03
N ALA A 66 -12.10 -6.28 2.10
CA ALA A 66 -11.23 -5.49 2.96
C ALA A 66 -10.59 -6.42 3.98
N CYS A 67 -9.30 -6.24 4.23
CA CYS A 67 -8.56 -7.07 5.15
C CYS A 67 -8.44 -6.39 6.51
N THR A 68 -8.16 -7.19 7.55
CA THR A 68 -7.81 -6.61 8.85
C THR A 68 -6.43 -5.96 8.80
N GLU A 69 -5.58 -6.42 7.90
CA GLU A 69 -4.23 -5.87 7.75
C GLU A 69 -4.29 -4.42 7.30
N GLN A 70 -3.43 -3.61 7.87
CA GLN A 70 -3.26 -2.21 7.52
C GLN A 70 -1.79 -1.91 7.40
N VAL A 71 -1.46 -0.94 6.56
CA VAL A 71 -0.07 -0.53 6.36
C VAL A 71 0.03 0.98 6.51
N THR A 72 1.26 1.44 6.68
CA THR A 72 1.58 2.86 6.62
C THR A 72 2.27 3.11 5.28
N ILE A 73 1.78 4.12 4.56
CA ILE A 73 2.41 4.55 3.32
C ILE A 73 3.37 5.67 3.66
N VAL A 74 4.65 5.48 3.36
CA VAL A 74 5.68 6.44 3.70
C VAL A 74 6.19 7.11 2.43
N GLY A 75 6.08 8.42 2.37
CA GLY A 75 6.60 9.23 1.29
C GLY A 75 7.75 10.10 1.77
N PRO A 76 8.34 10.88 0.85
CA PRO A 76 9.49 11.73 1.23
C PRO A 76 9.15 12.84 2.21
N LYS A 77 7.91 13.28 2.28
CA LYS A 77 7.53 14.41 3.14
C LYS A 77 6.51 14.07 4.21
N GLY A 78 6.03 12.84 4.25
CA GLY A 78 5.03 12.48 5.24
C GLY A 78 4.59 11.05 5.10
N GLN A 79 3.62 10.68 5.88
CA GLN A 79 3.13 9.31 5.86
C GLN A 79 1.64 9.26 6.09
N LEU A 80 1.01 8.19 5.63
CA LEU A 80 -0.39 7.91 5.83
C LEU A 80 -0.49 6.60 6.60
N ALA A 81 -1.01 6.67 7.82
CA ALA A 81 -1.12 5.50 8.67
C ALA A 81 -2.46 4.81 8.49
N LYS A 82 -2.52 3.54 8.87
CA LYS A 82 -3.75 2.77 8.93
C LYS A 82 -4.47 2.68 7.59
N VAL A 83 -3.70 2.49 6.53
CA VAL A 83 -4.27 2.32 5.20
C VAL A 83 -4.66 0.86 5.05
N ARG A 84 -5.89 0.63 4.64
CA ARG A 84 -6.46 -0.71 4.56
C ARG A 84 -5.90 -1.48 3.37
N VAL A 85 -5.58 -2.74 3.62
CA VAL A 85 -5.24 -3.66 2.55
C VAL A 85 -6.53 -4.27 2.00
N LEU A 86 -6.64 -4.31 0.68
CA LEU A 86 -7.75 -4.99 0.02
C LEU A 86 -7.23 -6.29 -0.59
N GLY A 87 -8.02 -7.34 -0.46
CA GLY A 87 -7.71 -8.63 -1.04
C GLY A 87 -8.64 -8.96 -2.19
N PRO A 88 -8.33 -10.02 -2.91
CA PRO A 88 -7.23 -10.95 -2.70
C PRO A 88 -5.89 -10.39 -3.19
N GLU A 89 -4.83 -11.17 -2.99
CA GLU A 89 -3.51 -10.80 -3.51
C GLU A 89 -3.57 -10.59 -5.01
N ARG A 90 -2.78 -9.66 -5.48
CA ARG A 90 -2.68 -9.36 -6.92
C ARG A 90 -1.29 -9.70 -7.43
N SER A 91 -1.16 -9.70 -8.76
CA SER A 91 0.14 -9.96 -9.37
C SER A 91 1.15 -8.85 -9.11
N ALA A 92 0.67 -7.65 -8.84
CA ALA A 92 1.54 -6.51 -8.54
C ALA A 92 0.92 -5.69 -7.42
N THR A 93 1.78 -5.15 -6.58
CA THR A 93 1.36 -4.27 -5.50
C THR A 93 1.01 -2.89 -6.07
N GLN A 94 -0.11 -2.33 -5.61
CA GLN A 94 -0.57 -1.02 -6.04
C GLN A 94 -1.06 -0.22 -4.85
N VAL A 95 -0.70 1.05 -4.82
CA VAL A 95 -1.20 2.00 -3.83
C VAL A 95 -2.19 2.92 -4.52
N GLU A 96 -3.38 3.05 -3.97
CA GLU A 96 -4.42 3.91 -4.52
C GLU A 96 -4.77 4.96 -3.47
N ILE A 97 -4.54 6.21 -3.82
CA ILE A 97 -4.71 7.32 -2.89
C ILE A 97 -5.31 8.52 -3.64
N ALA A 98 -5.87 9.43 -2.86
CA ALA A 98 -6.38 10.68 -3.41
C ALA A 98 -5.24 11.63 -3.72
N MET A 99 -5.49 12.61 -4.58
CA MET A 99 -4.49 13.62 -4.93
C MET A 99 -4.00 14.37 -3.70
N THR A 100 -4.89 14.68 -2.76
CA THR A 100 -4.49 15.35 -1.53
C THR A 100 -3.52 14.52 -0.72
N ASP A 101 -3.67 13.19 -0.76
CA ASP A 101 -2.73 12.30 -0.06
C ASP A 101 -1.36 12.35 -0.70
N SER A 102 -1.28 12.45 -2.02
CA SER A 102 0.01 12.51 -2.68
C SER A 102 0.76 13.78 -2.30
N PHE A 103 0.06 14.90 -2.12
CA PHE A 103 0.68 16.12 -1.62
C PHE A 103 1.24 15.92 -0.22
N LYS A 104 0.49 15.26 0.65
CA LYS A 104 0.94 14.99 2.00
C LYS A 104 2.18 14.12 2.01
N LEU A 105 2.24 13.16 1.11
CA LEU A 105 3.41 12.28 1.00
C LEU A 105 4.58 12.95 0.32
N GLY A 106 4.36 14.01 -0.41
CA GLY A 106 5.40 14.72 -1.12
C GLY A 106 5.78 14.06 -2.43
N ILE A 107 4.81 13.48 -3.12
CA ILE A 107 5.04 12.82 -4.41
C ILE A 107 4.15 13.46 -5.47
N LYS A 108 4.53 13.28 -6.73
CA LYS A 108 3.71 13.70 -7.84
C LYS A 108 2.59 12.70 -8.06
N HIS A 109 1.39 13.21 -8.24
CA HIS A 109 0.24 12.39 -8.56
C HIS A 109 0.14 12.29 -10.09
N ARG A 110 0.08 11.07 -10.60
CA ARG A 110 -0.04 10.86 -12.04
C ARG A 110 -1.40 10.26 -12.35
N LEU A 111 -2.03 10.82 -13.31
CA LEU A 111 -3.33 10.36 -13.78
C LEU A 111 -3.22 9.41 -14.94
#